data_a1ba9887a0b1e9e52ea677d2087932f5
#
_entry.id   a1ba9887a0b1e9e52ea677d2087932f5
#
_cell.length_a   1.000
_cell.length_b   1.000
_cell.length_c   1.000
_cell.angle_alpha   90.00
_cell.angle_beta   90.00
_cell.angle_gamma   90.00
#
_symmetry.space_group_name_H-M   'P 1'
#
loop_
_entity.id
_entity.type
_entity.pdbx_description
1 polymer ?
#
loop_
_entity_poly.entity_id
_entity_poly.type
_entity_poly.pdbx_seq_one_letter_code
_entity_poly.pdbx_strand_id
1 'polypeptide(L)'
;SGGLVSNDGTEKLDYTVMEKKSLFALNYAKELGRNQVYVYVEADYEKFLRERELTRELRTSVTLGYQGFSLNYQPIVELETQKLYAAEALLRFHTSTGEFISPVEFVPLLEKCGLIIPVGRWIMDTAMTMCEECRKFYPEFKISINLSYIQLLKSALVEDFYTILDR
;
A
#
# COMPACT_ATOMS: atom_id res chain seq x y z
N SER A 1 -2.87 -12.06 -26.93
CA SER A 1 -3.73 -12.30 -25.76
C SER A 1 -5.19 -12.16 -26.17
N GLY A 2 -6.05 -12.97 -25.60
CA GLY A 2 -7.51 -12.93 -25.79
C GLY A 2 -8.22 -12.83 -24.44
N GLY A 3 -9.37 -12.17 -24.41
CA GLY A 3 -10.30 -12.19 -23.29
C GLY A 3 -11.60 -12.85 -23.72
N LEU A 4 -12.11 -13.78 -22.94
CA LEU A 4 -13.33 -14.51 -23.24
C LEU A 4 -14.33 -14.34 -22.10
N VAL A 5 -15.58 -14.06 -22.46
CA VAL A 5 -16.72 -14.04 -21.53
C VAL A 5 -17.70 -15.09 -21.97
N SER A 6 -18.05 -16.00 -21.09
CA SER A 6 -19.12 -16.99 -21.34
C SER A 6 -20.43 -16.51 -20.73
N ASN A 7 -21.53 -16.73 -21.43
CA ASN A 7 -22.87 -16.57 -20.89
C ASN A 7 -23.55 -17.95 -20.86
N ASP A 8 -24.07 -18.31 -19.71
CA ASP A 8 -24.82 -19.55 -19.52
C ASP A 8 -26.30 -19.46 -19.96
N GLY A 9 -26.72 -18.29 -20.50
CA GLY A 9 -28.07 -18.04 -20.96
C GLY A 9 -29.10 -17.73 -19.89
N THR A 10 -28.68 -17.59 -18.62
CA THR A 10 -29.59 -17.27 -17.49
C THR A 10 -29.89 -15.79 -17.36
N GLU A 11 -29.01 -14.94 -17.86
CA GLU A 11 -29.16 -13.48 -17.83
C GLU A 11 -29.35 -12.89 -19.22
N LYS A 12 -30.21 -11.85 -19.30
CA LYS A 12 -30.36 -11.06 -20.52
C LYS A 12 -29.07 -10.25 -20.74
N LEU A 13 -28.35 -10.58 -21.80
CA LEU A 13 -27.08 -9.94 -22.14
C LEU A 13 -27.25 -8.47 -22.47
N ASP A 14 -26.64 -7.62 -21.67
CA ASP A 14 -26.34 -6.24 -22.05
C ASP A 14 -24.96 -6.23 -22.74
N TYR A 15 -24.95 -5.82 -24.01
CA TYR A 15 -23.73 -5.72 -24.83
C TYR A 15 -22.65 -4.87 -24.15
N THR A 16 -23.05 -3.76 -23.50
CA THR A 16 -22.11 -2.84 -22.80
C THR A 16 -21.42 -3.53 -21.61
N VAL A 17 -22.16 -4.39 -20.90
CA VAL A 17 -21.60 -5.16 -19.78
C VAL A 17 -20.63 -6.22 -20.28
N MET A 18 -21.00 -6.93 -21.34
CA MET A 18 -20.12 -7.94 -21.96
C MET A 18 -18.85 -7.35 -22.52
N GLU A 19 -18.93 -6.20 -23.17
CA GLU A 19 -17.77 -5.49 -23.69
C GLU A 19 -16.79 -5.14 -22.55
N LYS A 20 -17.30 -4.58 -21.43
CA LYS A 20 -16.46 -4.28 -20.25
C LYS A 20 -15.80 -5.53 -19.66
N LYS A 21 -16.55 -6.61 -19.50
CA LYS A 21 -16.06 -7.89 -18.97
C LYS A 21 -15.00 -8.52 -19.90
N SER A 22 -15.21 -8.47 -21.22
CA SER A 22 -14.22 -8.99 -22.19
C SER A 22 -12.98 -8.12 -22.29
N LEU A 23 -13.11 -6.81 -22.18
CA LEU A 23 -11.96 -5.90 -22.13
C LEU A 23 -11.12 -6.09 -20.86
N PHE A 24 -11.78 -6.28 -19.72
CA PHE A 24 -11.09 -6.68 -18.49
C PHE A 24 -10.34 -8.00 -18.70
N ALA A 25 -11.01 -9.06 -19.18
CA ALA A 25 -10.40 -10.37 -19.40
C ALA A 25 -9.19 -10.30 -20.35
N LEU A 26 -9.27 -9.48 -21.42
CA LEU A 26 -8.16 -9.24 -22.34
C LEU A 26 -6.97 -8.54 -21.66
N ASN A 27 -7.21 -7.51 -20.85
CA ASN A 27 -6.17 -6.79 -20.15
C ASN A 27 -5.53 -7.66 -19.07
N TYR A 28 -6.33 -8.42 -18.34
CA TYR A 28 -5.87 -9.37 -17.34
C TYR A 28 -4.98 -10.47 -17.95
N ALA A 29 -5.37 -11.02 -19.14
CA ALA A 29 -4.51 -11.94 -19.90
C ALA A 29 -3.15 -11.32 -20.28
N LYS A 30 -3.08 -10.00 -20.53
CA LYS A 30 -1.82 -9.30 -20.80
C LYS A 30 -0.97 -9.13 -19.55
N GLU A 31 -1.57 -8.85 -18.40
CA GLU A 31 -0.89 -8.74 -17.10
C GLU A 31 -0.32 -10.08 -16.64
N LEU A 32 -1.03 -11.19 -16.88
CA LEU A 32 -0.58 -12.55 -16.56
C LEU A 32 0.56 -13.09 -17.46
N GLY A 33 1.16 -12.24 -18.31
CA GLY A 33 2.35 -12.62 -19.11
C GLY A 33 2.09 -12.71 -20.61
N ARG A 34 0.93 -12.28 -21.11
CA ARG A 34 0.55 -12.32 -22.53
C ARG A 34 0.48 -13.75 -23.12
N ASN A 35 0.31 -13.85 -24.44
CA ASN A 35 0.28 -15.11 -25.21
C ASN A 35 -0.68 -16.19 -24.66
N GLN A 36 -1.80 -15.77 -24.10
CA GLN A 36 -2.82 -16.63 -23.50
C GLN A 36 -4.21 -16.04 -23.68
N VAL A 37 -5.22 -16.88 -23.50
CA VAL A 37 -6.62 -16.49 -23.40
C VAL A 37 -7.04 -16.59 -21.94
N TYR A 38 -7.62 -15.52 -21.41
CA TYR A 38 -8.20 -15.50 -20.07
C TYR A 38 -9.73 -15.54 -20.16
N VAL A 39 -10.34 -16.49 -19.46
CA VAL A 39 -11.79 -16.56 -19.31
C VAL A 39 -12.18 -15.69 -18.12
N TYR A 40 -13.14 -14.79 -18.34
CA TYR A 40 -13.64 -13.90 -17.30
C TYR A 40 -14.12 -14.67 -16.08
N VAL A 41 -13.68 -14.21 -14.92
CA VAL A 41 -14.12 -14.68 -13.60
C VAL A 41 -14.61 -13.47 -12.81
N GLU A 42 -15.84 -13.54 -12.29
CA GLU A 42 -16.46 -12.42 -11.55
C GLU A 42 -15.60 -11.98 -10.34
N ALA A 43 -15.11 -12.95 -9.55
CA ALA A 43 -14.28 -12.65 -8.37
C ALA A 43 -13.00 -11.87 -8.70
N ASP A 44 -12.36 -12.15 -9.84
CA ASP A 44 -11.17 -11.41 -10.27
C ASP A 44 -11.52 -10.01 -10.75
N TYR A 45 -12.70 -9.83 -11.34
CA TYR A 45 -13.18 -8.51 -11.73
C TYR A 45 -13.56 -7.66 -10.51
N GLU A 46 -14.24 -8.23 -9.52
CA GLU A 46 -14.53 -7.55 -8.24
C GLU A 46 -13.24 -7.13 -7.53
N LYS A 47 -12.25 -8.02 -7.46
CA LYS A 47 -10.93 -7.70 -6.92
C LYS A 47 -10.27 -6.56 -7.67
N PHE A 48 -10.29 -6.57 -8.99
CA PHE A 48 -9.75 -5.49 -9.81
C PHE A 48 -10.45 -4.15 -9.55
N LEU A 49 -11.77 -4.14 -9.42
CA LEU A 49 -12.52 -2.93 -9.08
C LEU A 49 -12.14 -2.40 -7.70
N ARG A 50 -12.02 -3.30 -6.72
CA ARG A 50 -11.58 -2.97 -5.35
C ARG A 50 -10.17 -2.37 -5.34
N GLU A 51 -9.21 -2.99 -6.01
CA GLU A 51 -7.84 -2.49 -6.12
C GLU A 51 -7.78 -1.12 -6.79
N ARG A 52 -8.59 -0.92 -7.83
CA ARG A 52 -8.66 0.36 -8.55
C ARG A 52 -9.25 1.47 -7.68
N GLU A 53 -10.31 1.19 -6.94
CA GLU A 53 -10.92 2.14 -6.03
C GLU A 53 -9.96 2.51 -4.89
N LEU A 54 -9.36 1.51 -4.26
CA LEU A 54 -8.39 1.72 -3.19
C LEU A 54 -7.16 2.50 -3.70
N THR A 55 -6.67 2.22 -4.90
CA THR A 55 -5.58 3.00 -5.50
C THR A 55 -5.95 4.47 -5.68
N ARG A 56 -7.20 4.76 -6.03
CA ARG A 56 -7.70 6.15 -6.12
C ARG A 56 -7.74 6.82 -4.75
N GLU A 57 -8.23 6.14 -3.73
CA GLU A 57 -8.24 6.61 -2.34
C GLU A 57 -6.83 6.92 -1.85
N LEU A 58 -5.88 6.00 -2.05
CA LEU A 58 -4.48 6.19 -1.67
C LEU A 58 -3.85 7.42 -2.35
N ARG A 59 -4.11 7.65 -3.64
CA ARG A 59 -3.65 8.86 -4.36
C ARG A 59 -4.22 10.14 -3.76
N THR A 60 -5.51 10.13 -3.50
CA THR A 60 -6.20 11.27 -2.88
C THR A 60 -5.64 11.56 -1.50
N SER A 61 -5.44 10.54 -0.68
CA SER A 61 -4.85 10.64 0.65
C SER A 61 -3.45 11.28 0.63
N VAL A 62 -2.57 10.83 -0.26
CA VAL A 62 -1.22 11.42 -0.41
C VAL A 62 -1.30 12.89 -0.82
N THR A 63 -2.21 13.23 -1.75
CA THR A 63 -2.40 14.62 -2.21
C THR A 63 -2.94 15.53 -1.11
N LEU A 64 -3.76 15.00 -0.21
CA LEU A 64 -4.34 15.72 0.94
C LEU A 64 -3.46 15.69 2.20
N GLY A 65 -2.16 15.51 2.05
CA GLY A 65 -1.22 15.51 3.18
C GLY A 65 -1.28 14.24 4.03
N TYR A 66 -1.43 13.09 3.37
CA TYR A 66 -1.43 11.75 3.96
C TYR A 66 -2.62 11.46 4.89
N GLN A 67 -3.77 12.10 4.64
CA GLN A 67 -5.00 11.82 5.40
C GLN A 67 -5.36 10.34 5.34
N GLY A 68 -5.75 9.76 6.48
CA GLY A 68 -6.06 8.34 6.62
C GLY A 68 -4.84 7.46 6.90
N PHE A 69 -3.61 7.91 6.60
CA PHE A 69 -2.40 7.24 7.05
C PHE A 69 -2.07 7.55 8.51
N SER A 70 -1.61 6.54 9.23
CA SER A 70 -1.09 6.67 10.59
C SER A 70 -0.01 5.63 10.86
N LEU A 71 0.81 5.87 11.90
CA LEU A 71 1.77 4.90 12.39
C LEU A 71 1.33 4.36 13.75
N ASN A 72 1.24 3.04 13.86
CA ASN A 72 1.16 2.36 15.13
C ASN A 72 2.58 1.94 15.54
N TYR A 73 2.89 2.02 16.82
CA TYR A 73 4.20 1.68 17.34
C TYR A 73 4.10 0.43 18.20
N GLN A 74 4.74 -0.66 17.75
CA GLN A 74 4.81 -1.90 18.50
C GLN A 74 6.06 -1.88 19.38
N PRO A 75 5.92 -1.88 20.72
CA PRO A 75 7.06 -1.79 21.63
C PRO A 75 7.92 -3.06 21.58
N ILE A 76 9.23 -2.86 21.65
CA ILE A 76 10.23 -3.92 21.79
C ILE A 76 10.88 -3.71 23.16
N VAL A 77 10.77 -4.72 24.03
CA VAL A 77 11.31 -4.69 25.38
C VAL A 77 12.51 -5.64 25.51
N GLU A 78 13.47 -5.26 26.30
CA GLU A 78 14.58 -6.12 26.67
C GLU A 78 14.10 -7.22 27.64
N LEU A 79 14.39 -8.47 27.34
CA LEU A 79 13.84 -9.62 28.07
C LEU A 79 14.29 -9.66 29.54
N GLU A 80 15.55 -9.31 29.82
CA GLU A 80 16.13 -9.38 31.16
C GLU A 80 15.63 -8.26 32.09
N THR A 81 15.54 -7.05 31.58
CA THR A 81 15.20 -5.87 32.38
C THR A 81 13.73 -5.47 32.27
N GLN A 82 13.00 -6.00 31.30
CA GLN A 82 11.63 -5.62 30.94
C GLN A 82 11.49 -4.13 30.59
N LYS A 83 12.58 -3.46 30.26
CA LYS A 83 12.59 -2.06 29.87
C LYS A 83 12.31 -1.89 28.39
N LEU A 84 11.64 -0.80 28.05
CA LEU A 84 11.45 -0.39 26.67
C LEU A 84 12.80 -0.10 26.01
N TYR A 85 13.10 -0.84 24.93
CA TYR A 85 14.35 -0.72 24.18
C TYR A 85 14.14 -0.01 22.84
N ALA A 86 13.06 -0.35 22.13
CA ALA A 86 12.77 0.17 20.81
C ALA A 86 11.26 0.09 20.50
N ALA A 87 10.86 0.57 19.34
CA ALA A 87 9.56 0.27 18.77
C ALA A 87 9.66 0.04 17.26
N GLU A 88 8.76 -0.76 16.72
CA GLU A 88 8.55 -0.90 15.28
C GLU A 88 7.41 0.01 14.84
N ALA A 89 7.68 0.88 13.84
CA ALA A 89 6.67 1.73 13.23
C ALA A 89 5.92 0.96 12.14
N LEU A 90 4.64 0.75 12.35
CA LEU A 90 3.78 -0.06 11.51
C LEU A 90 2.73 0.83 10.83
N LEU A 91 2.82 0.95 9.50
CA LEU A 91 1.90 1.75 8.71
C LEU A 91 0.47 1.21 8.80
N ARG A 92 -0.49 2.13 8.96
CA ARG A 92 -1.93 1.89 8.96
C ARG A 92 -2.61 2.82 7.98
N PHE A 93 -3.71 2.37 7.43
CA PHE A 93 -4.52 3.18 6.53
C PHE A 93 -6.01 2.98 6.79
N HIS A 94 -6.75 4.10 6.83
CA HIS A 94 -8.19 4.14 6.85
C HIS A 94 -8.68 4.96 5.66
N THR A 95 -9.71 4.48 4.99
CA THR A 95 -10.34 5.20 3.88
C THR A 95 -11.00 6.50 4.37
N SER A 96 -11.43 7.34 3.44
CA SER A 96 -12.23 8.55 3.72
C SER A 96 -13.54 8.25 4.47
N THR A 97 -14.04 7.02 4.37
CA THR A 97 -15.23 6.53 5.11
C THR A 97 -14.93 5.92 6.47
N GLY A 98 -13.63 5.84 6.85
CA GLY A 98 -13.17 5.26 8.11
C GLY A 98 -12.96 3.74 8.09
N GLU A 99 -13.07 3.08 6.92
CA GLU A 99 -12.78 1.65 6.79
C GLU A 99 -11.28 1.39 7.00
N PHE A 100 -10.92 0.48 7.91
CA PHE A 100 -9.54 0.02 8.06
C PHE A 100 -9.15 -0.89 6.91
N ILE A 101 -8.05 -0.57 6.24
CA ILE A 101 -7.48 -1.40 5.18
C ILE A 101 -6.20 -2.08 5.70
N SER A 102 -6.10 -3.38 5.49
CA SER A 102 -4.91 -4.15 5.91
C SER A 102 -3.67 -3.74 5.11
N PRO A 103 -2.49 -3.64 5.76
CA PRO A 103 -1.22 -3.42 5.04
C PRO A 103 -0.96 -4.40 3.91
N VAL A 104 -1.38 -5.66 4.07
CA VAL A 104 -1.26 -6.70 3.03
C VAL A 104 -2.05 -6.34 1.77
N GLU A 105 -3.15 -5.58 1.90
CA GLU A 105 -3.97 -5.13 0.77
C GLU A 105 -3.41 -3.86 0.13
N PHE A 106 -3.05 -2.83 0.92
CA PHE A 106 -2.72 -1.52 0.35
C PHE A 106 -1.23 -1.29 0.06
N VAL A 107 -0.31 -1.93 0.77
CA VAL A 107 1.13 -1.74 0.52
C VAL A 107 1.54 -2.17 -0.89
N PRO A 108 1.11 -3.34 -1.40
CA PRO A 108 1.39 -3.72 -2.80
C PRO A 108 0.83 -2.72 -3.81
N LEU A 109 -0.29 -2.06 -3.53
CA LEU A 109 -0.85 -1.02 -4.41
C LEU A 109 -0.01 0.27 -4.38
N LEU A 110 0.49 0.67 -3.21
CA LEU A 110 1.45 1.78 -3.09
C LEU A 110 2.73 1.50 -3.90
N GLU A 111 3.22 0.27 -3.85
CA GLU A 111 4.39 -0.17 -4.63
C GLU A 111 4.11 -0.16 -6.13
N LYS A 112 3.01 -0.76 -6.57
CA LYS A 112 2.59 -0.86 -7.98
C LYS A 112 2.42 0.53 -8.61
N CYS A 113 1.87 1.50 -7.87
CA CYS A 113 1.63 2.85 -8.39
C CYS A 113 2.72 3.88 -8.03
N GLY A 114 3.80 3.48 -7.36
CA GLY A 114 4.94 4.32 -6.99
C GLY A 114 4.70 5.26 -5.81
N LEU A 115 3.53 5.23 -5.19
CA LEU A 115 3.23 6.05 -4.01
C LEU A 115 3.99 5.62 -2.76
N ILE A 116 4.56 4.41 -2.75
CA ILE A 116 5.39 3.94 -1.64
C ILE A 116 6.60 4.87 -1.37
N ILE A 117 7.07 5.61 -2.39
CA ILE A 117 8.19 6.56 -2.25
C ILE A 117 7.78 7.77 -1.40
N PRO A 118 6.78 8.60 -1.78
CA PRO A 118 6.37 9.73 -0.95
C PRO A 118 5.80 9.29 0.41
N VAL A 119 5.07 8.17 0.49
CA VAL A 119 4.57 7.62 1.76
C VAL A 119 5.74 7.18 2.65
N GLY A 120 6.78 6.57 2.09
CA GLY A 120 7.96 6.17 2.84
C GLY A 120 8.75 7.34 3.42
N ARG A 121 8.85 8.47 2.70
CA ARG A 121 9.41 9.71 3.24
C ARG A 121 8.61 10.22 4.43
N TRP A 122 7.28 10.25 4.30
CA TRP A 122 6.39 10.64 5.39
C TRP A 122 6.50 9.70 6.59
N ILE A 123 6.64 8.38 6.38
CA ILE A 123 6.86 7.40 7.45
C ILE A 123 8.17 7.72 8.19
N MET A 124 9.27 7.94 7.46
CA MET A 124 10.56 8.26 8.06
C MET A 124 10.48 9.52 8.90
N ASP A 125 9.97 10.61 8.35
CA ASP A 125 9.83 11.91 9.06
C ASP A 125 8.98 11.76 10.33
N THR A 126 7.83 11.11 10.23
CA THR A 126 6.91 10.89 11.35
C THR A 126 7.52 9.98 12.43
N ALA A 127 8.18 8.90 12.02
CA ALA A 127 8.79 7.95 12.94
C ALA A 127 10.01 8.55 13.66
N MET A 128 10.82 9.36 12.96
CA MET A 128 11.96 10.04 13.56
C MET A 128 11.53 11.09 14.57
N THR A 129 10.49 11.87 14.28
CA THR A 129 9.89 12.81 15.25
C THR A 129 9.44 12.07 16.52
N MET A 130 8.77 10.91 16.38
CA MET A 130 8.38 10.10 17.54
C MET A 130 9.60 9.54 18.29
N CYS A 131 10.65 9.13 17.58
CA CYS A 131 11.89 8.65 18.19
C CYS A 131 12.54 9.72 19.05
N GLU A 132 12.61 10.97 18.58
CA GLU A 132 13.14 12.12 19.33
C GLU A 132 12.34 12.39 20.60
N GLU A 133 11.01 12.37 20.51
CA GLU A 133 10.14 12.53 21.68
C GLU A 133 10.35 11.42 22.72
N CYS A 134 10.49 10.17 22.30
CA CYS A 134 10.77 9.04 23.18
C CYS A 134 12.15 9.16 23.83
N ARG A 135 13.17 9.66 23.11
CA ARG A 135 14.53 9.84 23.62
C ARG A 135 14.66 10.85 24.76
N LYS A 136 13.71 11.74 24.93
CA LYS A 136 13.64 12.63 26.10
C LYS A 136 13.50 11.84 27.42
N PHE A 137 12.90 10.66 27.38
CA PHE A 137 12.68 9.78 28.52
C PHE A 137 13.55 8.52 28.50
N TYR A 138 13.91 8.05 27.32
CA TYR A 138 14.71 6.85 27.06
C TYR A 138 15.83 7.19 26.09
N PRO A 139 17.00 7.71 26.54
CA PRO A 139 18.05 8.25 25.67
C PRO A 139 18.56 7.29 24.58
N GLU A 140 18.54 5.97 24.87
CA GLU A 140 18.99 4.92 23.94
C GLU A 140 17.84 4.35 23.08
N PHE A 141 16.64 4.94 23.13
CA PHE A 141 15.50 4.47 22.38
C PHE A 141 15.77 4.45 20.87
N LYS A 142 15.33 3.41 20.21
CA LYS A 142 15.46 3.20 18.78
C LYS A 142 14.10 2.99 18.14
N ILE A 143 14.00 3.33 16.86
CA ILE A 143 12.81 3.02 16.06
C ILE A 143 13.20 2.20 14.84
N SER A 144 12.42 1.17 14.54
CA SER A 144 12.54 0.36 13.34
C SER A 144 11.46 0.75 12.35
N ILE A 145 11.84 0.87 11.08
CA ILE A 145 10.96 1.24 9.96
C ILE A 145 11.10 0.19 8.87
N ASN A 146 9.97 -0.31 8.37
CA ASN A 146 9.94 -1.21 7.23
C ASN A 146 10.15 -0.43 5.92
N LEU A 147 11.09 -0.88 5.10
CA LEU A 147 11.40 -0.29 3.80
C LEU A 147 10.98 -1.22 2.67
N SER A 148 10.33 -0.66 1.65
CA SER A 148 10.05 -1.37 0.42
C SER A 148 11.29 -1.45 -0.47
N TYR A 149 11.46 -2.59 -1.16
CA TYR A 149 12.51 -2.77 -2.16
C TYR A 149 12.45 -1.73 -3.29
N ILE A 150 11.25 -1.25 -3.63
CA ILE A 150 11.06 -0.18 -4.63
C ILE A 150 11.68 1.14 -4.17
N GLN A 151 11.61 1.45 -2.88
CA GLN A 151 12.25 2.64 -2.33
C GLN A 151 13.77 2.57 -2.46
N LEU A 152 14.37 1.40 -2.17
CA LEU A 152 15.80 1.19 -2.34
C LEU A 152 16.28 1.38 -3.78
N LEU A 153 15.46 0.96 -4.77
CA LEU A 153 15.84 1.02 -6.18
C LEU A 153 15.56 2.36 -6.87
N LYS A 154 14.50 3.07 -6.44
CA LYS A 154 13.93 4.18 -7.23
C LYS A 154 13.89 5.52 -6.50
N SER A 155 14.37 5.59 -5.27
CA SER A 155 14.41 6.85 -4.53
C SER A 155 15.82 7.23 -4.12
N ALA A 156 16.02 8.50 -3.81
CA ALA A 156 17.20 9.02 -3.14
C ALA A 156 17.10 8.76 -1.62
N LEU A 157 16.86 7.49 -1.23
CA LEU A 157 16.53 7.10 0.15
C LEU A 157 17.58 7.59 1.16
N VAL A 158 18.86 7.53 0.80
CA VAL A 158 19.97 7.93 1.67
C VAL A 158 19.96 9.45 1.86
N GLU A 159 19.78 10.21 0.79
CA GLU A 159 19.68 11.66 0.83
C GLU A 159 18.41 12.11 1.61
N ASP A 160 17.29 11.43 1.39
CA ASP A 160 16.04 11.67 2.14
C ASP A 160 16.27 11.46 3.64
N PHE A 161 16.96 10.37 4.01
CA PHE A 161 17.28 10.06 5.40
C PHE A 161 18.15 11.13 6.06
N TYR A 162 19.26 11.55 5.42
CA TYR A 162 20.10 12.62 5.93
C TYR A 162 19.36 13.96 6.01
N THR A 163 18.53 14.28 5.03
CA THR A 163 17.72 15.51 5.06
C THR A 163 16.76 15.56 6.25
N ILE A 164 16.25 14.41 6.69
CA ILE A 164 15.38 14.33 7.87
C ILE A 164 16.20 14.41 9.16
N LEU A 165 17.40 13.80 9.21
CA LEU A 165 18.29 13.83 10.38
C LEU A 165 18.87 15.23 10.67
N ASP A 166 19.06 16.05 9.66
CA ASP A 166 19.68 17.38 9.76
C ASP A 166 18.67 18.49 10.17
N ARG A 167 17.41 18.12 10.44
CA ARG A 167 16.35 19.03 10.93
C ARG A 167 16.32 19.10 12.44
#